data_853e8c26646be4acbded5761d2e939bc
#
_entry.id   853e8c26646be4acbded5761d2e939bc
#
_cell.length_a   1.000
_cell.length_b   1.000
_cell.length_c   1.000
_cell.angle_alpha   90.00
_cell.angle_beta   90.00
_cell.angle_gamma   90.00
#
_symmetry.space_group_name_H-M   'P 1'
#
loop_
_entity.id
_entity.type
_entity.pdbx_description
1 polymer ?
#
loop_
_entity_poly.entity_id
_entity_poly.type
_entity_poly.pdbx_seq_one_letter_code
_entity_poly.pdbx_strand_id
1 'polypeptide(L)'
;MNLVTFSAGSFILRGAANQLANSAKRVNIFDEVNSVGLTDLAQDFPDEVNLIIAQFERYNIGFGWWAWKPLVIERELKQLENSQVLLYLDAGCYFVSDEQIKDAIETINSSPIEFDIIVQHVKGHGAKKYGSEEFKWTKPSTLKLLTNPNDANSPQWAATWILIKKNSRTTNLIEEWRKVSFKDEFSLIKSSSPDFAQDSLLIKHQCDQSVLSVLIKNNPNLIVDTLEVSFLRQKLDAVIVMGRNRSPLRFARRPQLNNSLQKFFYYIFLVESKVREMLLVRKIVAFYYRKVY
;
A
#
# COMPACT_ATOMS: atom_id res chain seq x y z
N MET A 1 15.85 11.21 -2.14
CA MET A 1 14.56 10.45 -2.08
C MET A 1 14.76 9.13 -1.38
N ASN A 2 13.91 8.81 -0.41
CA ASN A 2 13.94 7.52 0.30
C ASN A 2 12.90 6.55 -0.27
N LEU A 3 13.14 5.25 -0.11
CA LEU A 3 12.19 4.20 -0.49
C LEU A 3 11.84 3.35 0.73
N VAL A 4 10.55 3.05 0.91
CA VAL A 4 10.08 2.13 1.94
C VAL A 4 9.15 1.06 1.37
N THR A 5 9.28 -0.14 1.93
CA THR A 5 8.35 -1.25 1.72
C THR A 5 8.08 -1.98 3.04
N PHE A 6 6.99 -2.73 3.12
CA PHE A 6 6.64 -3.49 4.32
C PHE A 6 6.91 -4.99 4.18
N SER A 7 7.54 -5.57 5.20
CA SER A 7 7.99 -6.97 5.22
C SER A 7 7.46 -7.76 6.41
N ALA A 8 6.15 -7.99 6.48
CA ALA A 8 5.56 -8.82 7.52
C ALA A 8 4.63 -9.90 6.96
N GLY A 9 4.17 -10.78 7.84
CA GLY A 9 3.25 -11.88 7.51
C GLY A 9 3.96 -13.10 6.95
N SER A 10 3.73 -13.41 5.68
CA SER A 10 4.27 -14.60 5.00
C SER A 10 5.78 -14.50 4.75
N PHE A 11 6.52 -15.62 4.83
CA PHE A 11 7.92 -15.65 4.44
C PHE A 11 8.13 -15.29 2.95
N ILE A 12 7.15 -15.61 2.10
CA ILE A 12 7.14 -15.25 0.68
C ILE A 12 7.03 -13.73 0.52
N LEU A 13 6.13 -13.08 1.27
CA LEU A 13 5.98 -11.62 1.21
C LEU A 13 7.20 -10.91 1.78
N ARG A 14 7.79 -11.43 2.86
CA ARG A 14 9.07 -10.92 3.39
C ARG A 14 10.20 -11.07 2.37
N GLY A 15 10.27 -12.22 1.71
CA GLY A 15 11.23 -12.44 0.63
C GLY A 15 11.04 -11.47 -0.54
N ALA A 16 9.79 -11.21 -0.94
CA ALA A 16 9.47 -10.24 -1.99
C ALA A 16 9.86 -8.80 -1.59
N ALA A 17 9.55 -8.37 -0.36
CA ALA A 17 9.95 -7.07 0.16
C ALA A 17 11.48 -6.89 0.18
N ASN A 18 12.20 -7.91 0.64
CA ASN A 18 13.67 -7.89 0.64
C ASN A 18 14.25 -7.82 -0.78
N GLN A 19 13.64 -8.50 -1.75
CA GLN A 19 14.06 -8.41 -3.15
C GLN A 19 13.82 -7.03 -3.73
N LEU A 20 12.66 -6.42 -3.46
CA LEU A 20 12.37 -5.05 -3.87
C LEU A 20 13.40 -4.09 -3.27
N ALA A 21 13.63 -4.16 -1.96
CA ALA A 21 14.62 -3.34 -1.28
C ALA A 21 16.05 -3.54 -1.84
N ASN A 22 16.48 -4.78 -2.07
CA ASN A 22 17.77 -5.07 -2.68
C ASN A 22 17.86 -4.57 -4.13
N SER A 23 16.75 -4.60 -4.87
CA SER A 23 16.69 -4.04 -6.23
C SER A 23 16.87 -2.52 -6.18
N ALA A 24 16.17 -1.85 -5.29
CA ALA A 24 16.29 -0.41 -5.08
C ALA A 24 17.71 0.02 -4.67
N LYS A 25 18.32 -0.71 -3.75
CA LYS A 25 19.73 -0.47 -3.32
C LYS A 25 20.72 -0.57 -4.49
N ARG A 26 20.51 -1.50 -5.43
CA ARG A 26 21.40 -1.63 -6.61
C ARG A 26 21.27 -0.47 -7.59
N VAL A 27 20.10 0.13 -7.67
CA VAL A 27 19.91 1.33 -8.53
C VAL A 27 20.75 2.50 -8.06
N ASN A 28 21.06 2.55 -6.75
CA ASN A 28 21.94 3.55 -6.12
C ASN A 28 21.51 5.00 -6.40
N ILE A 29 20.20 5.26 -6.34
CA ILE A 29 19.63 6.61 -6.51
C ILE A 29 18.73 7.01 -5.34
N PHE A 30 18.44 6.07 -4.44
CA PHE A 30 17.73 6.33 -3.21
C PHE A 30 18.75 6.62 -2.10
N ASP A 31 18.50 7.66 -1.32
CA ASP A 31 19.35 8.02 -0.16
C ASP A 31 19.28 6.90 0.88
N GLU A 32 18.04 6.40 1.14
CA GLU A 32 17.79 5.26 2.01
C GLU A 32 16.77 4.31 1.40
N VAL A 33 16.91 3.02 1.72
CA VAL A 33 15.98 1.96 1.31
C VAL A 33 15.66 1.09 2.51
N ASN A 34 14.43 1.21 3.01
CA ASN A 34 13.97 0.56 4.22
C ASN A 34 12.94 -0.54 3.92
N SER A 35 13.13 -1.71 4.54
CA SER A 35 12.15 -2.78 4.58
C SER A 35 11.63 -2.91 6.02
N VAL A 36 10.55 -2.21 6.31
CA VAL A 36 9.98 -2.11 7.65
C VAL A 36 9.23 -3.40 8.00
N GLY A 37 9.50 -3.94 9.18
CA GLY A 37 8.82 -5.10 9.73
C GLY A 37 7.81 -4.72 10.82
N LEU A 38 7.15 -5.74 11.36
CA LEU A 38 6.21 -5.53 12.46
C LEU A 38 6.92 -5.09 13.76
N THR A 39 8.16 -5.57 13.97
CA THR A 39 9.01 -5.18 15.11
C THR A 39 9.26 -3.69 15.12
N ASP A 40 9.58 -3.14 13.95
CA ASP A 40 9.87 -1.72 13.81
C ASP A 40 8.63 -0.88 14.10
N LEU A 41 7.47 -1.32 13.62
CA LEU A 41 6.20 -0.65 13.89
C LEU A 41 5.79 -0.74 15.36
N ALA A 42 6.08 -1.86 16.03
CA ALA A 42 5.72 -2.03 17.45
C ALA A 42 6.49 -1.09 18.37
N GLN A 43 7.66 -0.61 17.97
CA GLN A 43 8.42 0.39 18.72
C GLN A 43 7.73 1.76 18.73
N ASP A 44 7.12 2.16 17.61
CA ASP A 44 6.51 3.48 17.44
C ASP A 44 4.99 3.47 17.68
N PHE A 45 4.32 2.33 17.40
CA PHE A 45 2.87 2.17 17.39
C PHE A 45 2.43 0.86 18.08
N PRO A 46 2.78 0.64 19.36
CA PRO A 46 2.54 -0.64 20.05
C PRO A 46 1.05 -1.00 20.09
N ASP A 47 0.17 -0.05 20.33
CA ASP A 47 -1.27 -0.28 20.45
C ASP A 47 -1.88 -0.69 19.09
N GLU A 48 -1.55 0.02 18.02
CA GLU A 48 -2.01 -0.29 16.68
C GLU A 48 -1.49 -1.67 16.21
N VAL A 49 -0.24 -2.00 16.51
CA VAL A 49 0.33 -3.32 16.20
C VAL A 49 -0.40 -4.43 16.96
N ASN A 50 -0.72 -4.23 18.23
CA ASN A 50 -1.52 -5.19 19.01
C ASN A 50 -2.91 -5.40 18.40
N LEU A 51 -3.57 -4.33 17.93
CA LEU A 51 -4.85 -4.42 17.22
C LEU A 51 -4.71 -5.18 15.90
N ILE A 52 -3.65 -4.94 15.11
CA ILE A 52 -3.37 -5.68 13.88
C ILE A 52 -3.20 -7.18 14.17
N ILE A 53 -2.43 -7.54 15.20
CA ILE A 53 -2.21 -8.93 15.59
C ILE A 53 -3.53 -9.59 16.03
N ALA A 54 -4.34 -8.91 16.83
CA ALA A 54 -5.64 -9.40 17.26
C ALA A 54 -6.60 -9.62 16.08
N GLN A 55 -6.59 -8.72 15.09
CA GLN A 55 -7.40 -8.88 13.87
C GLN A 55 -6.89 -10.00 12.97
N PHE A 56 -5.57 -10.16 12.84
CA PHE A 56 -4.98 -11.28 12.11
C PHE A 56 -5.35 -12.63 12.72
N GLU A 57 -5.45 -12.72 14.04
CA GLU A 57 -5.90 -13.93 14.72
C GLU A 57 -7.34 -14.31 14.34
N ARG A 58 -8.20 -13.32 14.16
CA ARG A 58 -9.63 -13.52 13.80
C ARG A 58 -9.84 -13.67 12.29
N TYR A 59 -9.15 -12.85 11.50
CA TYR A 59 -9.39 -12.71 10.06
C TYR A 59 -8.07 -12.64 9.31
N ASN A 60 -7.75 -13.63 8.49
CA ASN A 60 -6.51 -13.66 7.70
C ASN A 60 -6.62 -12.80 6.42
N ILE A 61 -7.00 -11.53 6.54
CA ILE A 61 -7.15 -10.63 5.40
C ILE A 61 -6.16 -9.48 5.52
N GLY A 62 -5.21 -9.39 4.56
CA GLY A 62 -4.29 -8.26 4.42
C GLY A 62 -3.44 -7.96 5.66
N PHE A 63 -3.31 -8.93 6.57
CA PHE A 63 -2.64 -8.75 7.86
C PHE A 63 -3.19 -7.53 8.62
N GLY A 64 -4.50 -7.54 8.93
CA GLY A 64 -5.24 -6.42 9.52
C GLY A 64 -5.73 -5.41 8.48
N TRP A 65 -6.24 -5.89 7.33
CA TRP A 65 -6.80 -5.08 6.23
C TRP A 65 -5.86 -3.99 5.71
N TRP A 66 -4.55 -4.25 5.73
CA TRP A 66 -3.49 -3.29 5.33
C TRP A 66 -3.46 -2.01 6.16
N ALA A 67 -4.08 -1.99 7.37
CA ALA A 67 -4.05 -0.84 8.28
C ALA A 67 -2.63 -0.47 8.75
N TRP A 68 -1.66 -1.37 8.61
CA TRP A 68 -0.25 -1.11 8.86
C TRP A 68 0.37 -0.11 7.86
N LYS A 69 -0.23 0.11 6.70
CA LYS A 69 0.36 0.95 5.64
C LYS A 69 0.57 2.41 6.08
N PRO A 70 -0.43 3.11 6.65
CA PRO A 70 -0.18 4.46 7.18
C PRO A 70 0.86 4.47 8.31
N LEU A 71 1.00 3.41 9.13
CA LEU A 71 2.03 3.33 10.16
C LEU A 71 3.44 3.33 9.55
N VAL A 72 3.65 2.50 8.52
CA VAL A 72 4.93 2.41 7.78
C VAL A 72 5.30 3.78 7.21
N ILE A 73 4.35 4.43 6.54
CA ILE A 73 4.60 5.73 5.90
C ILE A 73 4.82 6.82 6.95
N GLU A 74 4.02 6.87 8.02
CA GLU A 74 4.16 7.84 9.11
C GLU A 74 5.53 7.71 9.81
N ARG A 75 5.95 6.48 10.10
CA ARG A 75 7.27 6.19 10.68
C ARG A 75 8.39 6.80 9.84
N GLU A 76 8.40 6.51 8.55
CA GLU A 76 9.45 6.98 7.65
C GLU A 76 9.39 8.50 7.44
N LEU A 77 8.19 9.07 7.32
CA LEU A 77 8.04 10.52 7.21
C LEU A 77 8.56 11.27 8.44
N LYS A 78 8.46 10.69 9.66
CA LYS A 78 9.02 11.30 10.87
C LYS A 78 10.53 11.47 10.81
N GLN A 79 11.22 10.57 10.10
CA GLN A 79 12.69 10.59 9.96
C GLN A 79 13.19 11.54 8.87
N LEU A 80 12.32 11.94 7.94
CA LEU A 80 12.67 12.87 6.87
C LEU A 80 12.71 14.33 7.35
N GLU A 81 13.45 15.14 6.63
CA GLU A 81 13.34 16.60 6.72
C GLU A 81 12.22 17.12 5.81
N ASN A 82 11.77 18.36 6.04
CA ASN A 82 10.78 18.99 5.16
C ASN A 82 11.30 19.05 3.71
N SER A 83 10.39 18.86 2.78
CA SER A 83 10.63 18.80 1.34
C SER A 83 11.32 17.53 0.84
N GLN A 84 11.84 16.66 1.71
CA GLN A 84 12.31 15.35 1.29
C GLN A 84 11.16 14.47 0.81
N VAL A 85 11.48 13.54 -0.07
CA VAL A 85 10.51 12.70 -0.78
C VAL A 85 10.66 11.24 -0.37
N LEU A 86 9.53 10.60 -0.06
CA LEU A 86 9.40 9.18 0.25
C LEU A 86 8.62 8.47 -0.86
N LEU A 87 9.18 7.39 -1.40
CA LEU A 87 8.48 6.45 -2.26
C LEU A 87 8.10 5.20 -1.46
N TYR A 88 6.80 5.02 -1.21
CA TYR A 88 6.26 3.78 -0.69
C TYR A 88 5.90 2.82 -1.82
N LEU A 89 6.30 1.55 -1.70
CA LEU A 89 5.93 0.47 -2.62
C LEU A 89 5.40 -0.75 -1.85
N ASP A 90 4.28 -1.31 -2.28
CA ASP A 90 3.87 -2.64 -1.84
C ASP A 90 4.96 -3.68 -2.20
N ALA A 91 5.20 -4.64 -1.33
CA ALA A 91 6.22 -5.70 -1.51
C ALA A 91 6.08 -6.50 -2.82
N GLY A 92 4.89 -6.50 -3.41
CA GLY A 92 4.65 -7.14 -4.70
C GLY A 92 5.05 -6.32 -5.93
N CYS A 93 5.50 -5.09 -5.75
CA CYS A 93 5.98 -4.25 -6.83
C CYS A 93 7.40 -4.65 -7.27
N TYR A 94 7.75 -4.32 -8.50
CA TYR A 94 9.11 -4.42 -9.01
C TYR A 94 9.36 -3.39 -10.10
N PHE A 95 10.64 -3.10 -10.37
CA PHE A 95 11.03 -2.17 -11.42
C PHE A 95 11.15 -2.88 -12.77
N VAL A 96 10.74 -2.21 -13.84
CA VAL A 96 10.89 -2.71 -15.22
C VAL A 96 12.38 -2.92 -15.54
N SER A 97 13.22 -1.93 -15.23
CA SER A 97 14.67 -2.02 -15.31
C SER A 97 15.31 -1.05 -14.31
N ASP A 98 16.55 -1.35 -13.90
CA ASP A 98 17.31 -0.49 -13.00
C ASP A 98 17.62 0.88 -13.65
N GLU A 99 17.82 0.91 -14.97
CA GLU A 99 18.07 2.14 -15.73
C GLU A 99 16.83 3.02 -15.85
N GLN A 100 15.69 2.43 -16.20
CA GLN A 100 14.46 3.21 -16.37
C GLN A 100 13.95 3.78 -15.05
N ILE A 101 14.08 3.06 -13.93
CA ILE A 101 13.68 3.64 -12.62
C ILE A 101 14.65 4.75 -12.21
N LYS A 102 15.95 4.62 -12.49
CA LYS A 102 16.92 5.68 -12.27
C LYS A 102 16.53 6.96 -13.01
N ASP A 103 16.27 6.85 -14.30
CA ASP A 103 15.81 7.94 -15.17
C ASP A 103 14.55 8.63 -14.63
N ALA A 104 13.55 7.83 -14.21
CA ALA A 104 12.31 8.36 -13.65
C ALA A 104 12.54 9.14 -12.35
N ILE A 105 13.36 8.62 -11.44
CA ILE A 105 13.68 9.28 -10.17
C ILE A 105 14.53 10.53 -10.39
N GLU A 106 15.52 10.50 -11.28
CA GLU A 106 16.30 11.70 -11.66
C GLU A 106 15.39 12.78 -12.24
N THR A 107 14.44 12.40 -13.11
CA THR A 107 13.44 13.33 -13.64
C THR A 107 12.62 13.98 -12.52
N ILE A 108 12.18 13.21 -11.53
CA ILE A 108 11.38 13.72 -10.40
C ILE A 108 12.21 14.65 -9.52
N ASN A 109 13.44 14.25 -9.20
CA ASN A 109 14.33 15.04 -8.32
C ASN A 109 14.75 16.37 -8.95
N SER A 110 14.93 16.42 -10.28
CA SER A 110 15.30 17.64 -11.02
C SER A 110 14.10 18.48 -11.44
N SER A 111 12.87 17.97 -11.29
CA SER A 111 11.67 18.66 -11.72
C SER A 111 11.32 19.85 -10.82
N PRO A 112 11.01 21.02 -11.39
CA PRO A 112 10.47 22.14 -10.63
C PRO A 112 9.00 21.95 -10.25
N ILE A 113 8.38 20.85 -10.66
CA ILE A 113 6.94 20.60 -10.47
C ILE A 113 6.64 20.46 -8.97
N GLU A 114 5.73 21.29 -8.50
CA GLU A 114 5.22 21.22 -7.14
C GLU A 114 4.21 20.07 -7.01
N PHE A 115 4.40 19.24 -5.99
CA PHE A 115 3.43 18.22 -5.59
C PHE A 115 3.51 17.95 -4.09
N ASP A 116 2.41 17.49 -3.52
CA ASP A 116 2.36 16.96 -2.14
C ASP A 116 2.41 15.44 -2.15
N ILE A 117 1.59 14.83 -2.99
CA ILE A 117 1.48 13.38 -3.12
C ILE A 117 1.20 13.00 -4.58
N ILE A 118 1.87 11.95 -5.06
CA ILE A 118 1.58 11.33 -6.36
C ILE A 118 1.11 9.90 -6.10
N VAL A 119 -0.11 9.61 -6.55
CA VAL A 119 -0.77 8.30 -6.47
C VAL A 119 -1.41 7.96 -7.81
N GLN A 120 -1.66 6.68 -8.08
CA GLN A 120 -2.36 6.28 -9.30
C GLN A 120 -3.87 6.36 -9.12
N HIS A 121 -4.59 6.48 -10.23
CA HIS A 121 -5.98 6.00 -10.28
C HIS A 121 -6.02 4.47 -10.33
N VAL A 122 -7.07 3.88 -9.77
CA VAL A 122 -7.29 2.44 -9.85
C VAL A 122 -7.33 2.01 -11.31
N LYS A 123 -6.45 1.08 -11.66
CA LYS A 123 -6.29 0.49 -12.99
C LYS A 123 -6.38 -1.04 -12.88
N GLY A 124 -6.39 -1.72 -14.00
CA GLY A 124 -6.37 -3.17 -14.04
C GLY A 124 -7.70 -3.79 -14.45
N HIS A 125 -7.79 -5.12 -14.35
CA HIS A 125 -8.92 -5.88 -14.91
C HIS A 125 -10.26 -5.48 -14.27
N GLY A 126 -10.30 -5.29 -12.97
CA GLY A 126 -11.52 -4.88 -12.26
C GLY A 126 -12.02 -3.51 -12.72
N ALA A 127 -11.16 -2.49 -12.73
CA ALA A 127 -11.51 -1.15 -13.18
C ALA A 127 -11.88 -1.12 -14.66
N LYS A 128 -11.20 -1.90 -15.50
CA LYS A 128 -11.55 -2.03 -16.94
C LYS A 128 -12.93 -2.65 -17.14
N LYS A 129 -13.33 -3.58 -16.28
CA LYS A 129 -14.62 -4.29 -16.39
C LYS A 129 -15.78 -3.54 -15.74
N TYR A 130 -15.53 -2.88 -14.60
CA TYR A 130 -16.61 -2.34 -13.76
C TYR A 130 -16.54 -0.81 -13.60
N GLY A 131 -15.49 -0.15 -14.10
CA GLY A 131 -15.22 1.26 -13.88
C GLY A 131 -14.33 1.48 -12.64
N SER A 132 -13.83 2.69 -12.50
CA SER A 132 -12.89 3.08 -11.43
C SER A 132 -13.49 4.01 -10.38
N GLU A 133 -14.78 4.33 -10.49
CA GLU A 133 -15.47 5.29 -9.63
C GLU A 133 -15.45 4.84 -8.17
N GLU A 134 -15.26 5.79 -7.26
CA GLU A 134 -15.05 5.55 -5.83
C GLU A 134 -16.16 4.70 -5.21
N PHE A 135 -17.45 4.97 -5.54
CA PHE A 135 -18.58 4.26 -4.96
C PHE A 135 -18.60 2.76 -5.29
N LYS A 136 -17.94 2.33 -6.35
CA LYS A 136 -17.81 0.92 -6.73
C LYS A 136 -16.80 0.15 -5.89
N TRP A 137 -15.87 0.87 -5.29
CA TRP A 137 -14.72 0.29 -4.59
C TRP A 137 -14.62 0.71 -3.12
N THR A 138 -15.58 1.51 -2.66
CA THR A 138 -15.62 2.00 -1.29
C THR A 138 -17.02 1.81 -0.70
N LYS A 139 -17.09 1.16 0.45
CA LYS A 139 -18.37 0.87 1.12
C LYS A 139 -19.06 2.15 1.61
N PRO A 140 -20.41 2.14 1.75
CA PRO A 140 -21.21 3.30 2.11
C PRO A 140 -20.77 4.00 3.40
N SER A 141 -20.40 3.25 4.45
CA SER A 141 -19.93 3.82 5.72
C SER A 141 -18.64 4.63 5.57
N THR A 142 -17.74 4.22 4.67
CA THR A 142 -16.51 4.96 4.38
C THR A 142 -16.78 6.13 3.43
N LEU A 143 -17.69 5.98 2.46
CA LEU A 143 -18.10 7.08 1.57
C LEU A 143 -18.74 8.26 2.33
N LYS A 144 -19.39 8.00 3.46
CA LYS A 144 -19.93 9.07 4.33
C LYS A 144 -18.88 10.02 4.89
N LEU A 145 -17.59 9.68 4.78
CA LEU A 145 -16.50 10.60 5.12
C LEU A 145 -16.30 11.67 4.06
N LEU A 146 -16.77 11.49 2.82
CA LEU A 146 -16.62 12.48 1.76
C LEU A 146 -17.32 13.79 2.14
N THR A 147 -16.57 14.89 2.08
CA THR A 147 -17.09 16.25 2.29
C THR A 147 -17.92 16.72 1.09
N ASN A 148 -17.54 16.29 -0.12
CA ASN A 148 -18.29 16.49 -1.34
C ASN A 148 -18.81 15.14 -1.86
N PRO A 149 -20.13 14.84 -1.77
CA PRO A 149 -20.70 13.58 -2.23
C PRO A 149 -20.47 13.27 -3.72
N ASN A 150 -20.26 14.30 -4.56
CA ASN A 150 -20.01 14.12 -5.99
C ASN A 150 -18.67 13.39 -6.26
N ASP A 151 -17.72 13.46 -5.32
CA ASP A 151 -16.44 12.78 -5.42
C ASP A 151 -16.57 11.25 -5.39
N ALA A 152 -17.72 10.73 -4.97
CA ALA A 152 -18.05 9.32 -5.12
C ALA A 152 -18.06 8.85 -6.58
N ASN A 153 -18.34 9.74 -7.53
CA ASN A 153 -18.35 9.46 -8.97
C ASN A 153 -16.97 9.61 -9.63
N SER A 154 -15.99 10.17 -8.93
CA SER A 154 -14.64 10.31 -9.47
C SER A 154 -13.84 9.02 -9.31
N PRO A 155 -12.78 8.80 -10.11
CA PRO A 155 -11.94 7.61 -9.98
C PRO A 155 -11.32 7.47 -8.57
N GLN A 156 -11.25 6.22 -8.08
CA GLN A 156 -10.57 5.90 -6.84
C GLN A 156 -9.05 6.03 -6.99
N TRP A 157 -8.38 6.58 -5.99
CA TRP A 157 -6.93 6.57 -5.87
C TRP A 157 -6.41 5.22 -5.36
N ALA A 158 -5.33 4.72 -5.94
CA ALA A 158 -4.70 3.47 -5.55
C ALA A 158 -3.61 3.70 -4.51
N ALA A 159 -3.43 2.72 -3.60
CA ALA A 159 -2.44 2.77 -2.53
C ALA A 159 -1.29 1.76 -2.71
N THR A 160 -1.08 1.25 -3.92
CA THR A 160 -0.05 0.23 -4.22
C THR A 160 1.35 0.81 -4.29
N TRP A 161 1.47 2.03 -4.84
CA TRP A 161 2.65 2.86 -4.70
C TRP A 161 2.22 4.32 -4.44
N ILE A 162 2.99 5.01 -3.63
CA ILE A 162 2.71 6.38 -3.19
C ILE A 162 4.02 7.13 -3.13
N LEU A 163 4.12 8.25 -3.83
CA LEU A 163 5.23 9.19 -3.70
C LEU A 163 4.75 10.39 -2.89
N ILE A 164 5.44 10.70 -1.80
CA ILE A 164 5.02 11.74 -0.85
C ILE A 164 6.18 12.70 -0.61
N LYS A 165 5.94 14.00 -0.76
CA LYS A 165 6.84 15.05 -0.30
C LYS A 165 6.48 15.41 1.14
N LYS A 166 7.43 15.34 2.06
CA LYS A 166 7.19 15.71 3.46
C LYS A 166 6.89 17.19 3.61
N ASN A 167 5.73 17.49 4.14
CA ASN A 167 5.30 18.82 4.61
C ASN A 167 4.14 18.63 5.61
N SER A 168 3.63 19.72 6.16
CA SER A 168 2.52 19.66 7.14
C SER A 168 1.24 19.05 6.56
N ARG A 169 0.90 19.32 5.30
CA ARG A 169 -0.32 18.79 4.67
C ARG A 169 -0.25 17.26 4.53
N THR A 170 0.87 16.75 4.03
CA THR A 170 1.05 15.30 3.85
C THR A 170 1.21 14.57 5.17
N THR A 171 1.88 15.16 6.15
CA THR A 171 1.99 14.60 7.51
C THR A 171 0.60 14.47 8.13
N ASN A 172 -0.23 15.51 8.07
CA ASN A 172 -1.60 15.48 8.58
C ASN A 172 -2.46 14.43 7.87
N LEU A 173 -2.35 14.32 6.52
CA LEU A 173 -3.05 13.30 5.75
C LEU A 173 -2.72 11.88 6.23
N ILE A 174 -1.45 11.58 6.44
CA ILE A 174 -1.02 10.23 6.84
C ILE A 174 -1.43 9.92 8.28
N GLU A 175 -1.33 10.89 9.20
CA GLU A 175 -1.86 10.74 10.55
C GLU A 175 -3.37 10.52 10.57
N GLU A 176 -4.11 11.25 9.75
CA GLU A 176 -5.56 11.07 9.62
C GLU A 176 -5.89 9.68 9.04
N TRP A 177 -5.14 9.24 8.01
CA TRP A 177 -5.30 7.91 7.46
C TRP A 177 -5.09 6.83 8.53
N ARG A 178 -4.06 6.97 9.38
CA ARG A 178 -3.87 6.08 10.54
C ARG A 178 -5.07 6.13 11.47
N LYS A 179 -5.46 7.31 11.95
CA LYS A 179 -6.57 7.48 12.91
C LYS A 179 -7.88 6.86 12.38
N VAL A 180 -8.22 7.12 11.12
CA VAL A 180 -9.42 6.58 10.48
C VAL A 180 -9.34 5.06 10.28
N SER A 181 -8.15 4.55 9.94
CA SER A 181 -7.94 3.10 9.74
C SER A 181 -8.16 2.28 11.00
N PHE A 182 -7.80 2.82 12.17
CA PHE A 182 -7.92 2.12 13.45
C PHE A 182 -9.21 2.46 14.21
N LYS A 183 -10.01 3.38 13.72
CA LYS A 183 -11.25 3.81 14.36
C LYS A 183 -12.22 2.64 14.54
N ASP A 184 -12.83 2.55 15.73
CA ASP A 184 -13.89 1.59 16.07
C ASP A 184 -13.55 0.15 15.62
N GLU A 185 -12.38 -0.35 16.02
CA GLU A 185 -11.88 -1.68 15.63
C GLU A 185 -11.92 -1.92 14.11
N PHE A 186 -11.35 -0.99 13.35
CA PHE A 186 -11.27 -1.06 11.88
C PHE A 186 -12.62 -0.91 11.16
N SER A 187 -13.62 -0.29 11.80
CA SER A 187 -14.98 -0.19 11.24
C SER A 187 -15.02 0.35 9.82
N LEU A 188 -14.15 1.31 9.48
CA LEU A 188 -14.12 1.97 8.18
C LEU A 188 -13.23 1.27 7.13
N ILE A 189 -12.21 0.53 7.58
CA ILE A 189 -11.23 -0.12 6.68
C ILE A 189 -11.59 -1.59 6.39
N LYS A 190 -12.24 -2.30 7.31
CA LYS A 190 -12.53 -3.73 7.13
C LYS A 190 -13.49 -3.99 5.98
N SER A 191 -13.24 -5.09 5.23
CA SER A 191 -14.05 -5.48 4.07
C SER A 191 -15.32 -6.23 4.43
N SER A 192 -15.48 -6.72 5.66
CA SER A 192 -16.70 -7.36 6.16
C SER A 192 -17.57 -6.33 6.88
N SER A 193 -18.72 -6.02 6.33
CA SER A 193 -19.71 -5.12 6.94
C SER A 193 -21.10 -5.49 6.47
N PRO A 194 -22.14 -5.31 7.30
CA PRO A 194 -23.54 -5.39 6.87
C PRO A 194 -23.87 -4.49 5.67
N ASP A 195 -23.09 -3.42 5.47
CA ASP A 195 -23.25 -2.46 4.36
C ASP A 195 -23.13 -3.13 2.98
N PHE A 196 -22.39 -4.25 2.86
CA PHE A 196 -22.26 -4.98 1.59
C PHE A 196 -23.58 -5.58 1.08
N ALA A 197 -24.50 -5.89 1.99
CA ALA A 197 -25.79 -6.46 1.62
C ALA A 197 -26.79 -5.39 1.10
N GLN A 198 -26.47 -4.10 1.27
CA GLN A 198 -27.40 -3.01 1.01
C GLN A 198 -27.10 -2.20 -0.26
N ASP A 199 -25.89 -2.33 -0.83
CA ASP A 199 -25.50 -1.56 -2.02
C ASP A 199 -25.20 -2.49 -3.21
N SER A 200 -26.12 -2.54 -4.16
CA SER A 200 -26.00 -3.33 -5.39
C SER A 200 -24.90 -2.82 -6.34
N LEU A 201 -24.40 -1.62 -6.14
CA LEU A 201 -23.36 -1.00 -6.99
C LEU A 201 -21.95 -1.22 -6.45
N LEU A 202 -21.80 -1.58 -5.19
CA LEU A 202 -20.51 -1.87 -4.58
C LEU A 202 -19.93 -3.19 -5.08
N ILE A 203 -18.85 -3.13 -5.82
CA ILE A 203 -18.13 -4.31 -6.31
C ILE A 203 -17.28 -4.93 -5.20
N LYS A 204 -16.51 -4.10 -4.49
CA LYS A 204 -15.64 -4.52 -3.40
C LYS A 204 -15.12 -3.31 -2.63
N HIS A 205 -15.04 -3.42 -1.30
CA HIS A 205 -14.31 -2.43 -0.51
C HIS A 205 -12.80 -2.73 -0.56
N GLN A 206 -12.00 -1.72 -0.94
CA GLN A 206 -10.54 -1.85 -1.12
C GLN A 206 -9.75 -1.51 0.14
N CYS A 207 -10.37 -1.61 1.31
CA CYS A 207 -9.73 -1.47 2.62
C CYS A 207 -8.94 -0.16 2.79
N ASP A 208 -7.64 -0.26 3.03
CA ASP A 208 -6.69 0.86 3.19
C ASP A 208 -6.77 1.88 2.06
N GLN A 209 -6.83 1.40 0.83
CA GLN A 209 -6.92 2.22 -0.37
C GLN A 209 -8.19 3.07 -0.40
N SER A 210 -9.34 2.50 -0.01
CA SER A 210 -10.62 3.23 0.05
C SER A 210 -10.57 4.39 1.04
N VAL A 211 -9.96 4.17 2.20
CA VAL A 211 -9.78 5.23 3.21
C VAL A 211 -8.85 6.31 2.69
N LEU A 212 -7.67 5.94 2.18
CA LEU A 212 -6.71 6.91 1.62
C LEU A 212 -7.35 7.75 0.51
N SER A 213 -8.07 7.10 -0.42
CA SER A 213 -8.69 7.78 -1.55
C SER A 213 -9.71 8.84 -1.11
N VAL A 214 -10.57 8.49 -0.15
CA VAL A 214 -11.55 9.43 0.42
C VAL A 214 -10.85 10.60 1.13
N LEU A 215 -9.80 10.32 1.91
CA LEU A 215 -9.07 11.38 2.62
C LEU A 215 -8.34 12.33 1.68
N ILE A 216 -7.75 11.83 0.59
CA ILE A 216 -7.15 12.69 -0.45
C ILE A 216 -8.21 13.64 -1.03
N LYS A 217 -9.40 13.13 -1.36
CA LYS A 217 -10.50 13.93 -1.93
C LYS A 217 -11.04 14.98 -0.96
N ASN A 218 -10.99 14.70 0.34
CA ASN A 218 -11.37 15.65 1.38
C ASN A 218 -10.36 16.78 1.61
N ASN A 219 -9.17 16.69 1.04
CA ASN A 219 -8.09 17.65 1.23
C ASN A 219 -7.82 18.45 -0.06
N PRO A 220 -8.66 19.44 -0.43
CA PRO A 220 -8.54 20.17 -1.69
C PRO A 220 -7.26 21.02 -1.79
N ASN A 221 -6.59 21.25 -0.67
CA ASN A 221 -5.32 21.98 -0.61
C ASN A 221 -4.09 21.09 -0.93
N LEU A 222 -4.27 19.78 -1.10
CA LEU A 222 -3.19 18.89 -1.54
C LEU A 222 -2.96 19.03 -3.05
N ILE A 223 -1.71 19.16 -3.43
CA ILE A 223 -1.31 19.12 -4.85
C ILE A 223 -1.15 17.65 -5.27
N VAL A 224 -2.21 17.07 -5.83
CA VAL A 224 -2.30 15.63 -6.16
C VAL A 224 -2.47 15.39 -7.65
N ASP A 225 -3.26 16.19 -8.34
CA ASP A 225 -3.67 15.96 -9.72
C ASP A 225 -3.71 17.24 -10.54
N THR A 226 -2.53 17.74 -10.86
CA THR A 226 -2.35 18.77 -11.91
C THR A 226 -1.87 18.11 -13.20
N LEU A 227 -1.87 18.85 -14.31
CA LEU A 227 -1.36 18.35 -15.57
C LEU A 227 0.12 17.95 -15.45
N GLU A 228 0.91 18.74 -14.74
CA GLU A 228 2.32 18.51 -14.50
C GLU A 228 2.56 17.29 -13.58
N VAL A 229 1.77 17.16 -12.52
CA VAL A 229 1.82 15.99 -11.62
C VAL A 229 1.43 14.72 -12.36
N SER A 230 0.48 14.81 -13.30
CA SER A 230 0.11 13.69 -14.16
C SER A 230 1.27 13.21 -15.04
N PHE A 231 2.12 14.10 -15.51
CA PHE A 231 3.35 13.74 -16.22
C PHE A 231 4.32 12.93 -15.33
N LEU A 232 4.60 13.37 -14.11
CA LEU A 232 5.45 12.64 -13.16
C LEU A 232 4.84 11.27 -12.80
N ARG A 233 3.51 11.21 -12.63
CA ARG A 233 2.78 9.96 -12.40
C ARG A 233 2.97 8.98 -13.54
N GLN A 234 2.88 9.41 -14.79
CA GLN A 234 3.09 8.56 -15.96
C GLN A 234 4.51 7.99 -16.03
N LYS A 235 5.52 8.77 -15.64
CA LYS A 235 6.91 8.28 -15.53
C LYS A 235 7.03 7.12 -14.54
N LEU A 236 6.46 7.25 -13.35
CA LEU A 236 6.48 6.18 -12.34
C LEU A 236 5.62 4.98 -12.77
N ASP A 237 4.45 5.20 -13.36
CA ASP A 237 3.58 4.16 -13.89
C ASP A 237 4.25 3.31 -14.97
N ALA A 238 5.14 3.90 -15.76
CA ALA A 238 5.86 3.20 -16.82
C ALA A 238 6.95 2.26 -16.26
N VAL A 239 7.50 2.56 -15.09
CA VAL A 239 8.67 1.85 -14.55
C VAL A 239 8.38 1.00 -13.32
N ILE A 240 7.32 1.31 -12.57
CA ILE A 240 6.85 0.52 -11.42
C ILE A 240 5.76 -0.43 -11.90
N VAL A 241 6.07 -1.73 -11.90
CA VAL A 241 5.06 -2.75 -12.18
C VAL A 241 4.40 -3.18 -10.88
N MET A 242 3.09 -2.98 -10.80
CA MET A 242 2.24 -3.49 -9.73
C MET A 242 2.01 -4.97 -9.97
N GLY A 243 3.03 -5.77 -9.74
CA GLY A 243 2.96 -7.22 -9.79
C GLY A 243 2.48 -7.77 -8.46
N ARG A 244 1.89 -8.95 -8.51
CA ARG A 244 1.75 -9.79 -7.32
C ARG A 244 3.00 -10.68 -7.25
N ASN A 245 4.20 -10.05 -7.15
CA ASN A 245 5.41 -10.83 -6.94
C ASN A 245 5.29 -11.54 -5.59
N ARG A 246 5.09 -12.83 -5.65
CA ARG A 246 4.95 -13.72 -4.49
C ARG A 246 6.07 -14.73 -4.45
N SER A 247 7.23 -14.36 -4.97
CA SER A 247 8.40 -15.21 -4.96
C SER A 247 9.47 -14.69 -4.03
N PRO A 248 10.06 -15.51 -3.16
CA PRO A 248 11.24 -15.16 -2.40
C PRO A 248 12.52 -15.16 -3.26
N LEU A 249 12.44 -15.64 -4.49
CA LEU A 249 13.55 -15.72 -5.43
C LEU A 249 13.46 -14.59 -6.46
N ARG A 250 14.61 -14.03 -6.82
CA ARG A 250 14.74 -13.05 -7.87
C ARG A 250 14.40 -13.69 -9.22
N PHE A 251 13.23 -13.39 -9.76
CA PHE A 251 12.99 -13.66 -11.16
C PHE A 251 13.65 -12.54 -11.97
N ALA A 252 14.62 -12.91 -12.79
CA ALA A 252 15.24 -11.97 -13.70
C ALA A 252 14.15 -11.27 -14.53
N ARG A 253 14.04 -10.00 -14.35
CA ARG A 253 13.46 -8.95 -15.22
C ARG A 253 12.05 -9.09 -15.81
N ARG A 254 11.36 -10.26 -15.80
CA ARG A 254 9.95 -10.39 -16.21
C ARG A 254 9.29 -11.61 -15.56
N PRO A 255 8.13 -11.42 -14.88
CA PRO A 255 7.36 -12.54 -14.34
C PRO A 255 6.78 -13.49 -15.39
N GLN A 256 6.86 -13.12 -16.67
CA GLN A 256 6.30 -13.90 -17.78
C GLN A 256 7.17 -15.08 -18.24
N LEU A 257 8.43 -15.20 -17.79
CA LEU A 257 9.42 -16.01 -18.48
C LEU A 257 9.70 -17.38 -17.90
N ASN A 258 9.13 -17.76 -16.77
CA ASN A 258 9.24 -19.12 -16.29
C ASN A 258 7.95 -19.59 -15.62
N ASN A 259 6.96 -19.91 -16.46
CA ASN A 259 5.62 -20.33 -16.05
C ASN A 259 5.63 -21.45 -15.01
N SER A 260 6.60 -22.36 -15.05
CA SER A 260 6.69 -23.50 -14.13
C SER A 260 7.13 -23.07 -12.73
N LEU A 261 8.16 -22.23 -12.62
CA LEU A 261 8.69 -21.77 -11.34
C LEU A 261 7.73 -20.79 -10.65
N GLN A 262 7.09 -19.90 -11.43
CA GLN A 262 6.04 -19.01 -10.91
C GLN A 262 4.82 -19.79 -10.44
N LYS A 263 4.38 -20.82 -11.18
CA LYS A 263 3.31 -21.72 -10.78
C LYS A 263 3.68 -22.42 -9.48
N PHE A 264 4.90 -22.95 -9.35
CA PHE A 264 5.39 -23.58 -8.14
C PHE A 264 5.30 -22.66 -6.92
N PHE A 265 5.84 -21.44 -6.99
CA PHE A 265 5.75 -20.48 -5.88
C PHE A 265 4.33 -19.99 -5.63
N TYR A 266 3.50 -19.87 -6.68
CA TYR A 266 2.10 -19.58 -6.51
C TYR A 266 1.37 -20.69 -5.73
N TYR A 267 1.66 -21.97 -6.02
CA TYR A 267 1.11 -23.09 -5.25
C TYR A 267 1.61 -23.10 -3.81
N ILE A 268 2.89 -22.85 -3.57
CA ILE A 268 3.42 -22.72 -2.20
C ILE A 268 2.68 -21.59 -1.45
N PHE A 269 2.48 -20.45 -2.10
CA PHE A 269 1.72 -19.35 -1.51
C PHE A 269 0.27 -19.75 -1.20
N LEU A 270 -0.39 -20.46 -2.09
CA LEU A 270 -1.75 -20.96 -1.85
C LEU A 270 -1.80 -21.93 -0.67
N VAL A 271 -0.84 -22.84 -0.59
CA VAL A 271 -0.72 -23.79 0.56
C VAL A 271 -0.44 -23.00 1.84
N GLU A 272 0.52 -22.10 1.85
CA GLU A 272 0.83 -21.24 2.99
C GLU A 272 -0.38 -20.39 3.40
N SER A 273 -1.12 -19.86 2.44
CA SER A 273 -2.34 -19.08 2.70
C SER A 273 -3.42 -19.95 3.36
N LYS A 274 -3.66 -21.15 2.83
CA LYS A 274 -4.61 -22.11 3.40
C LYS A 274 -4.21 -22.57 4.80
N VAL A 275 -2.92 -22.88 5.00
CA VAL A 275 -2.41 -23.25 6.33
C VAL A 275 -2.60 -22.09 7.32
N ARG A 276 -2.36 -20.86 6.92
CA ARG A 276 -2.61 -19.68 7.76
C ARG A 276 -4.10 -19.42 8.01
N GLU A 277 -4.99 -19.88 7.13
CA GLU A 277 -6.44 -19.79 7.35
C GLU A 277 -6.91 -20.71 8.48
N MET A 278 -6.14 -21.75 8.82
CA MET A 278 -6.45 -22.62 9.95
C MET A 278 -6.37 -21.83 11.26
N LEU A 279 -7.46 -21.88 12.05
CA LEU A 279 -7.59 -21.13 13.30
C LEU A 279 -6.42 -21.39 14.28
N LEU A 280 -5.96 -22.64 14.37
CA LEU A 280 -4.84 -23.02 15.23
C LEU A 280 -3.54 -22.33 14.80
N VAL A 281 -3.23 -22.31 13.49
CA VAL A 281 -2.02 -21.68 12.97
C VAL A 281 -2.06 -20.17 13.20
N ARG A 282 -3.22 -19.52 13.00
CA ARG A 282 -3.41 -18.09 13.30
C ARG A 282 -3.14 -17.78 14.77
N LYS A 283 -3.66 -18.61 15.68
CA LYS A 283 -3.42 -18.46 17.12
C LYS A 283 -1.94 -18.61 17.50
N ILE A 284 -1.25 -19.60 16.89
CA ILE A 284 0.19 -19.81 17.11
C ILE A 284 1.00 -18.61 16.61
N VAL A 285 0.71 -18.12 15.41
CA VAL A 285 1.39 -16.95 14.83
C VAL A 285 1.12 -15.70 15.66
N ALA A 286 -0.13 -15.45 16.05
CA ALA A 286 -0.49 -14.32 16.92
C ALA A 286 0.19 -14.42 18.29
N PHE A 287 0.26 -15.61 18.88
CA PHE A 287 0.97 -15.86 20.14
C PHE A 287 2.48 -15.56 20.01
N TYR A 288 3.09 -16.01 18.91
CA TYR A 288 4.49 -15.71 18.63
C TYR A 288 4.73 -14.19 18.54
N TYR A 289 3.90 -13.49 17.78
CA TYR A 289 4.01 -12.02 17.69
C TYR A 289 3.83 -11.33 19.05
N ARG A 290 2.86 -11.75 19.87
CA ARG A 290 2.66 -11.19 21.22
C ARG A 290 3.81 -11.45 22.18
N LYS A 291 4.64 -12.47 21.95
CA LYS A 291 5.82 -12.75 22.78
C LYS A 291 7.07 -12.01 22.32
N VAL A 292 7.12 -11.64 21.06
CA VAL A 292 8.28 -10.99 20.45
C VAL A 292 8.14 -9.46 20.52
N TYR A 293 6.93 -8.99 20.59
CA TYR A 293 6.55 -7.57 20.64
C TYR A 293 5.74 -7.25 21.89
#